data_56d97d300d4e92522967146c711f741b
#
_entry.id   56d97d300d4e92522967146c711f741b
#
_cell.length_a   1.000
_cell.length_b   1.000
_cell.length_c   1.000
_cell.angle_alpha   90.00
_cell.angle_beta   90.00
_cell.angle_gamma   90.00
#
_symmetry.space_group_name_H-M   'P 1'
#
loop_
_entity.id
_entity.type
_entity.pdbx_description
1 polymer ?
#
loop_
_entity_poly.entity_id
_entity_poly.type
_entity_poly.pdbx_seq_one_letter_code
_entity_poly.pdbx_strand_id
1 'polypeptide(L)'
;MNTIRILSRNSSLAKIQAHLVADEIKKKFPDMIVTHSYRDTKGDIDLTTPLSKMPEQGVFTSDLRDALLNDEADMVVHSWKDLPIEMPKGTDIVSTLPRSDSRDILFFNNDSIKKKSLKIYSSSPRRERNLSISLPDLLPWKTSKIEFHSIRGNIQTRFSKFLNDSLDGVVIAKAAIDRLARDQDFVELYKKNSDSFSWMILPNSINPCAPGQGALAIEVAENNDFANSIAASINDEITFDVVSRERKILSQHGGGCHQKIGVSIRKINLGEITNIIGLTEEGVELKESTFNRIPKLNVEPVSYTHLTLPTRAV
;
A
#
# COMPACT_ATOMS: atom_id res chain seq x y z
N MET A 1 34.02 3.88 4.18
CA MET A 1 33.28 5.16 4.14
C MET A 1 31.95 4.95 4.84
N ASN A 2 31.54 5.83 5.76
CA ASN A 2 30.25 5.67 6.46
C ASN A 2 29.13 6.44 5.74
N THR A 3 29.00 6.25 4.42
CA THR A 3 27.98 6.97 3.64
C THR A 3 27.11 5.96 2.91
N ILE A 4 25.78 6.15 3.00
CA ILE A 4 24.77 5.41 2.23
C ILE A 4 24.03 6.39 1.32
N ARG A 5 23.92 6.06 0.03
CA ARG A 5 23.23 6.83 -1.00
C ARG A 5 21.85 6.21 -1.23
N ILE A 6 20.79 6.88 -0.81
CA ILE A 6 19.40 6.43 -1.03
C ILE A 6 18.81 7.15 -2.23
N LEU A 7 18.29 6.39 -3.18
CA LEU A 7 17.56 6.90 -4.33
C LEU A 7 16.07 6.55 -4.20
N SER A 8 15.22 7.47 -4.62
CA SER A 8 13.78 7.23 -4.76
C SER A 8 13.18 8.04 -5.91
N ARG A 9 11.89 7.80 -6.19
CA ARG A 9 11.13 8.66 -7.09
C ARG A 9 11.03 10.08 -6.53
N ASN A 10 10.82 11.06 -7.42
CA ASN A 10 10.80 12.49 -7.07
C ASN A 10 9.47 12.96 -6.45
N SER A 11 8.43 12.12 -6.33
CA SER A 11 7.16 12.51 -5.69
C SER A 11 7.31 12.71 -4.17
N SER A 12 6.55 13.64 -3.58
CA SER A 12 6.57 13.89 -2.12
C SER A 12 6.40 12.62 -1.31
N LEU A 13 5.49 11.72 -1.70
CA LEU A 13 5.29 10.45 -1.02
C LEU A 13 6.54 9.57 -1.05
N ALA A 14 7.22 9.48 -2.19
CA ALA A 14 8.44 8.67 -2.33
C ALA A 14 9.60 9.26 -1.53
N LYS A 15 9.74 10.59 -1.49
CA LYS A 15 10.73 11.27 -0.64
C LYS A 15 10.50 10.98 0.83
N ILE A 16 9.25 11.07 1.31
CA ILE A 16 8.90 10.69 2.69
C ILE A 16 9.26 9.24 2.98
N GLN A 17 9.01 8.32 2.04
CA GLN A 17 9.37 6.91 2.19
C GLN A 17 10.89 6.71 2.30
N ALA A 18 11.68 7.40 1.48
CA ALA A 18 13.15 7.37 1.56
C ALA A 18 13.66 7.95 2.90
N HIS A 19 13.07 9.04 3.37
CA HIS A 19 13.42 9.60 4.68
C HIS A 19 13.08 8.67 5.84
N LEU A 20 11.97 7.93 5.78
CA LEU A 20 11.65 6.91 6.80
C LEU A 20 12.74 5.84 6.90
N VAL A 21 13.27 5.39 5.76
CA VAL A 21 14.38 4.43 5.73
C VAL A 21 15.65 5.05 6.29
N ALA A 22 15.96 6.28 5.89
CA ALA A 22 17.11 7.02 6.42
C ALA A 22 17.06 7.21 7.95
N ASP A 23 15.87 7.50 8.48
CA ASP A 23 15.66 7.66 9.93
C ASP A 23 15.96 6.36 10.68
N GLU A 24 15.52 5.21 10.16
CA GLU A 24 15.81 3.90 10.78
C GLU A 24 17.30 3.54 10.69
N ILE A 25 17.96 3.85 9.56
CA ILE A 25 19.42 3.68 9.43
C ILE A 25 20.14 4.53 10.46
N LYS A 26 19.81 5.82 10.58
CA LYS A 26 20.46 6.74 11.53
C LYS A 26 20.22 6.36 12.98
N LYS A 27 19.07 5.82 13.34
CA LYS A 27 18.81 5.29 14.68
C LYS A 27 19.75 4.15 15.04
N LYS A 28 20.06 3.28 14.09
CA LYS A 28 20.90 2.11 14.30
C LYS A 28 22.40 2.43 14.14
N PHE A 29 22.71 3.36 13.26
CA PHE A 29 24.05 3.82 12.93
C PHE A 29 24.12 5.35 13.00
N PRO A 30 24.25 5.95 14.20
CA PRO A 30 24.19 7.41 14.38
C PRO A 30 25.26 8.20 13.58
N ASP A 31 26.42 7.59 13.36
CA ASP A 31 27.54 8.20 12.62
C ASP A 31 27.46 7.99 11.10
N MET A 32 26.40 7.31 10.61
CA MET A 32 26.20 7.07 9.19
C MET A 32 25.74 8.35 8.47
N ILE A 33 26.45 8.73 7.44
CA ILE A 33 26.02 9.80 6.54
C ILE A 33 25.03 9.20 5.54
N VAL A 34 23.80 9.70 5.52
CA VAL A 34 22.78 9.28 4.55
C VAL A 34 22.52 10.43 3.60
N THR A 35 22.73 10.18 2.32
CA THR A 35 22.45 11.14 1.25
C THR A 35 21.23 10.69 0.44
N HIS A 36 20.51 11.64 -0.13
CA HIS A 36 19.31 11.38 -0.92
C HIS A 36 19.46 11.90 -2.34
N SER A 37 19.02 11.10 -3.29
CA SER A 37 18.80 11.52 -4.68
C SER A 37 17.41 11.13 -5.14
N TYR A 38 16.87 11.85 -6.14
CA TYR A 38 15.51 11.69 -6.60
C TYR A 38 15.46 11.67 -8.12
N ARG A 39 14.65 10.78 -8.70
CA ARG A 39 14.44 10.69 -10.16
C ARG A 39 12.97 10.62 -10.51
N ASP A 40 12.61 11.28 -11.60
CA ASP A 40 11.33 11.04 -12.26
C ASP A 40 11.45 9.78 -13.13
N THR A 41 10.47 8.90 -13.01
CA THR A 41 10.40 7.66 -13.80
C THR A 41 9.53 7.87 -15.03
N LYS A 42 9.62 6.96 -16.01
CA LYS A 42 8.76 7.00 -17.20
C LYS A 42 7.27 7.10 -16.86
N GLY A 43 6.84 6.43 -15.80
CA GLY A 43 5.46 6.49 -15.32
C GLY A 43 5.07 7.81 -14.63
N ASP A 44 6.06 8.59 -14.17
CA ASP A 44 5.84 9.95 -13.63
C ASP A 44 5.73 10.98 -14.76
N ILE A 45 6.46 10.78 -15.85
CA ILE A 45 6.52 11.69 -17.01
C ILE A 45 5.31 11.49 -17.92
N ASP A 46 4.98 10.25 -18.27
CA ASP A 46 3.80 9.95 -19.12
C ASP A 46 2.54 9.83 -18.27
N LEU A 47 1.79 10.93 -18.21
CA LEU A 47 0.50 11.01 -17.52
C LEU A 47 -0.69 10.74 -18.46
N THR A 48 -0.47 10.54 -19.74
CA THR A 48 -1.50 10.40 -20.78
C THR A 48 -1.84 8.94 -21.08
N THR A 49 -0.84 8.08 -21.16
CA THR A 49 -1.05 6.65 -21.43
C THR A 49 -1.69 5.96 -20.22
N PRO A 50 -2.83 5.25 -20.40
CA PRO A 50 -3.42 4.44 -19.32
C PRO A 50 -2.41 3.42 -18.79
N LEU A 51 -2.36 3.21 -17.45
CA LEU A 51 -1.43 2.24 -16.83
C LEU A 51 -1.59 0.84 -17.40
N SER A 52 -2.82 0.44 -17.77
CA SER A 52 -3.11 -0.86 -18.38
C SER A 52 -2.53 -1.04 -19.80
N LYS A 53 -2.08 0.03 -20.43
CA LYS A 53 -1.42 0.01 -21.76
C LYS A 53 0.09 0.22 -21.68
N MET A 54 0.61 0.50 -20.50
CA MET A 54 2.06 0.57 -20.27
C MET A 54 2.65 -0.82 -20.09
N PRO A 55 3.94 -1.04 -20.38
CA PRO A 55 4.62 -2.30 -20.10
C PRO A 55 4.41 -2.70 -18.62
N GLU A 56 4.09 -3.97 -18.37
CA GLU A 56 3.84 -4.44 -16.99
C GLU A 56 5.04 -4.29 -16.07
N GLN A 57 6.24 -4.30 -16.61
CA GLN A 57 7.48 -4.27 -15.85
C GLN A 57 8.24 -2.98 -16.06
N GLY A 58 8.73 -2.39 -14.96
CA GLY A 58 9.75 -1.36 -14.98
C GLY A 58 9.31 0.09 -15.20
N VAL A 59 8.04 0.39 -15.45
CA VAL A 59 7.57 1.78 -15.71
C VAL A 59 7.94 2.76 -14.60
N PHE A 60 7.97 2.28 -13.36
CA PHE A 60 8.31 3.08 -12.16
C PHE A 60 9.63 2.65 -11.50
N THR A 61 10.34 1.65 -12.02
CA THR A 61 11.43 1.00 -11.29
C THR A 61 12.69 0.75 -12.09
N SER A 62 12.63 0.62 -13.45
CA SER A 62 13.81 0.29 -14.27
C SER A 62 14.94 1.32 -14.09
N ASP A 63 14.62 2.61 -14.26
CA ASP A 63 15.63 3.67 -14.20
C ASP A 63 16.28 3.81 -12.81
N LEU A 64 15.55 3.41 -11.76
CA LEU A 64 16.06 3.38 -10.38
C LEU A 64 16.94 2.16 -10.14
N ARG A 65 16.58 1.01 -10.71
CA ARG A 65 17.40 -0.21 -10.64
C ARG A 65 18.71 -0.05 -11.40
N ASP A 66 18.67 0.56 -12.59
CA ASP A 66 19.87 0.83 -13.38
C ASP A 66 20.87 1.66 -12.58
N ALA A 67 20.40 2.58 -11.72
CA ALA A 67 21.26 3.34 -10.82
C ALA A 67 21.97 2.48 -9.75
N LEU A 68 21.33 1.41 -9.25
CA LEU A 68 22.00 0.44 -8.36
C LEU A 68 23.07 -0.34 -9.10
N LEU A 69 22.77 -0.80 -10.31
CA LEU A 69 23.68 -1.60 -11.12
C LEU A 69 24.89 -0.80 -11.63
N ASN A 70 24.72 0.51 -11.81
CA ASN A 70 25.77 1.45 -12.22
C ASN A 70 26.53 2.10 -11.05
N ASP A 71 26.31 1.64 -9.80
CA ASP A 71 26.90 2.23 -8.59
C ASP A 71 26.62 3.75 -8.41
N GLU A 72 25.46 4.21 -8.88
CA GLU A 72 25.01 5.60 -8.66
C GLU A 72 24.24 5.77 -7.35
N ALA A 73 23.70 4.67 -6.81
CA ALA A 73 23.01 4.58 -5.54
C ALA A 73 23.34 3.26 -4.83
N ASP A 74 23.25 3.24 -3.50
CA ASP A 74 23.45 2.04 -2.69
C ASP A 74 22.13 1.35 -2.37
N MET A 75 21.06 2.12 -2.24
CA MET A 75 19.72 1.63 -1.95
C MET A 75 18.68 2.37 -2.76
N VAL A 76 17.64 1.67 -3.20
CA VAL A 76 16.42 2.26 -3.75
C VAL A 76 15.22 1.93 -2.86
N VAL A 77 14.42 2.94 -2.55
CA VAL A 77 13.21 2.78 -1.74
C VAL A 77 11.97 2.85 -2.62
N HIS A 78 11.15 1.79 -2.54
CA HIS A 78 9.90 1.64 -3.29
C HIS A 78 8.69 1.45 -2.38
N SER A 79 7.51 1.74 -2.89
CA SER A 79 6.29 1.11 -2.39
C SER A 79 6.26 -0.34 -2.89
N TRP A 80 6.30 -1.33 -1.99
CA TRP A 80 6.51 -2.74 -2.40
C TRP A 80 5.46 -3.28 -3.37
N LYS A 81 4.22 -2.82 -3.26
CA LYS A 81 3.13 -3.20 -4.16
C LYS A 81 3.33 -2.80 -5.63
N ASP A 82 4.20 -1.82 -5.89
CA ASP A 82 4.44 -1.29 -7.25
C ASP A 82 5.59 -2.03 -7.95
N LEU A 83 6.26 -2.97 -7.27
CA LEU A 83 7.31 -3.81 -7.81
C LEU A 83 6.75 -5.04 -8.55
N PRO A 84 7.42 -5.50 -9.62
CA PRO A 84 7.06 -6.74 -10.30
C PRO A 84 7.14 -7.93 -9.32
N ILE A 85 6.33 -8.98 -9.57
CA ILE A 85 6.33 -10.18 -8.72
C ILE A 85 7.70 -10.85 -8.73
N GLU A 86 8.27 -11.03 -9.91
CA GLU A 86 9.63 -11.55 -10.09
C GLU A 86 10.59 -10.39 -10.28
N MET A 87 11.59 -10.34 -9.41
CA MET A 87 12.63 -9.31 -9.51
C MET A 87 13.60 -9.66 -10.63
N PRO A 88 14.00 -8.69 -11.47
CA PRO A 88 15.10 -8.89 -12.41
C PRO A 88 16.41 -9.20 -11.68
N LYS A 89 17.29 -9.96 -12.34
CA LYS A 89 18.61 -10.33 -11.79
C LYS A 89 19.49 -9.11 -11.53
N GLY A 90 20.38 -9.26 -10.55
CA GLY A 90 21.41 -8.28 -10.18
C GLY A 90 21.01 -7.36 -9.02
N THR A 91 19.75 -7.37 -8.62
CA THR A 91 19.26 -6.64 -7.44
C THR A 91 18.24 -7.48 -6.68
N ASP A 92 18.20 -7.31 -5.36
CA ASP A 92 17.26 -7.97 -4.47
C ASP A 92 16.56 -6.98 -3.54
N ILE A 93 15.34 -7.37 -3.09
CA ILE A 93 14.67 -6.71 -1.98
C ILE A 93 15.22 -7.32 -0.69
N VAL A 94 16.06 -6.58 0.00
CA VAL A 94 16.78 -7.06 1.19
C VAL A 94 15.99 -6.83 2.46
N SER A 95 15.19 -5.77 2.52
CA SER A 95 14.50 -5.40 3.75
C SER A 95 13.24 -4.56 3.53
N THR A 96 12.48 -4.46 4.60
CA THR A 96 11.31 -3.58 4.73
C THR A 96 11.27 -3.01 6.14
N LEU A 97 10.55 -1.91 6.31
CA LEU A 97 10.20 -1.36 7.62
C LEU A 97 8.86 -1.92 8.12
N PRO A 98 8.52 -1.74 9.41
CA PRO A 98 7.19 -2.07 9.92
C PRO A 98 6.08 -1.53 9.03
N ARG A 99 5.13 -2.39 8.69
CA ARG A 99 4.08 -2.11 7.71
C ARG A 99 3.12 -1.02 8.20
N SER A 100 2.91 0.00 7.39
CA SER A 100 1.80 0.94 7.59
C SER A 100 0.45 0.26 7.27
N ASP A 101 -0.67 0.91 7.65
CA ASP A 101 -2.01 0.38 7.41
C ASP A 101 -2.23 0.00 5.94
N SER A 102 -2.42 -1.30 5.68
CA SER A 102 -2.55 -1.85 4.33
C SER A 102 -3.92 -1.62 3.69
N ARG A 103 -4.90 -1.12 4.45
CA ARG A 103 -6.27 -0.92 3.97
C ARG A 103 -6.37 0.20 2.93
N ASP A 104 -7.44 0.19 2.19
CA ASP A 104 -7.85 1.33 1.36
C ASP A 104 -8.74 2.27 2.17
N ILE A 105 -8.72 3.54 1.81
CA ILE A 105 -9.62 4.58 2.30
C ILE A 105 -10.40 5.14 1.12
N LEU A 106 -11.70 5.25 1.27
CA LEU A 106 -12.60 5.92 0.35
C LEU A 106 -12.93 7.29 0.92
N PHE A 107 -12.57 8.34 0.19
CA PHE A 107 -13.07 9.69 0.40
C PHE A 107 -14.29 9.91 -0.50
N PHE A 108 -15.28 10.62 -0.01
CA PHE A 108 -16.48 10.98 -0.78
C PHE A 108 -16.98 12.37 -0.40
N ASN A 109 -17.47 13.12 -1.38
CA ASN A 109 -18.04 14.44 -1.19
C ASN A 109 -19.30 14.35 -0.33
N ASN A 110 -19.46 15.26 0.62
CA ASN A 110 -20.61 15.28 1.50
C ASN A 110 -21.93 15.44 0.73
N ASP A 111 -21.94 16.15 -0.39
CA ASP A 111 -23.08 16.29 -1.30
C ASP A 111 -23.46 14.97 -2.02
N SER A 112 -22.57 13.98 -1.97
CA SER A 112 -22.81 12.65 -2.56
C SER A 112 -23.46 11.67 -1.59
N ILE A 113 -23.60 12.04 -0.32
CA ILE A 113 -24.29 11.24 0.69
C ILE A 113 -25.77 11.06 0.26
N LYS A 114 -26.25 9.83 0.29
CA LYS A 114 -27.59 9.40 -0.15
C LYS A 114 -27.83 9.41 -1.67
N LYS A 115 -26.83 9.68 -2.52
CA LYS A 115 -27.00 9.48 -3.97
C LYS A 115 -27.21 8.00 -4.28
N LYS A 116 -28.13 7.72 -5.21
CA LYS A 116 -28.41 6.36 -5.71
C LYS A 116 -27.35 5.86 -6.69
N SER A 117 -26.63 6.75 -7.35
CA SER A 117 -25.52 6.45 -8.24
C SER A 117 -24.30 7.23 -7.82
N LEU A 118 -23.14 6.56 -7.72
CA LEU A 118 -21.87 7.15 -7.32
C LEU A 118 -20.85 6.98 -8.45
N LYS A 119 -20.08 8.05 -8.69
CA LYS A 119 -18.94 8.08 -9.61
C LYS A 119 -17.66 8.21 -8.77
N ILE A 120 -16.79 7.20 -8.83
CA ILE A 120 -15.64 7.10 -7.94
C ILE A 120 -14.36 7.01 -8.76
N TYR A 121 -13.35 7.80 -8.39
CA TYR A 121 -12.02 7.69 -8.97
C TYR A 121 -11.30 6.44 -8.49
N SER A 122 -10.91 5.59 -9.45
CA SER A 122 -10.00 4.47 -9.27
C SER A 122 -9.33 4.14 -10.61
N SER A 123 -8.09 3.67 -10.59
CA SER A 123 -7.40 3.07 -11.73
C SER A 123 -6.86 1.69 -11.35
N SER A 124 -7.46 1.05 -10.35
CA SER A 124 -7.07 -0.27 -9.87
C SER A 124 -8.16 -1.28 -10.20
N PRO A 125 -7.92 -2.21 -11.14
CA PRO A 125 -8.90 -3.26 -11.50
C PRO A 125 -9.36 -4.06 -10.28
N ARG A 126 -8.48 -4.29 -9.31
CA ARG A 126 -8.80 -4.93 -8.03
C ARG A 126 -9.87 -4.13 -7.24
N ARG A 127 -9.63 -2.82 -7.05
CA ARG A 127 -10.57 -1.96 -6.33
C ARG A 127 -11.91 -1.88 -7.04
N GLU A 128 -11.89 -1.65 -8.34
CA GLU A 128 -13.09 -1.52 -9.16
C GLU A 128 -13.95 -2.79 -9.06
N ARG A 129 -13.34 -3.96 -9.26
CA ARG A 129 -14.05 -5.25 -9.16
C ARG A 129 -14.58 -5.50 -7.74
N ASN A 130 -13.76 -5.36 -6.71
CA ASN A 130 -14.18 -5.70 -5.35
C ASN A 130 -15.22 -4.71 -4.81
N LEU A 131 -15.05 -3.42 -5.08
CA LEU A 131 -15.95 -2.38 -4.58
C LEU A 131 -17.24 -2.26 -5.37
N SER A 132 -17.28 -2.60 -6.66
CA SER A 132 -18.54 -2.67 -7.40
C SER A 132 -19.52 -3.67 -6.78
N ILE A 133 -19.02 -4.72 -6.13
CA ILE A 133 -19.84 -5.74 -5.46
C ILE A 133 -20.12 -5.35 -4.00
N SER A 134 -19.10 -4.92 -3.28
CA SER A 134 -19.19 -4.80 -1.82
C SER A 134 -19.61 -3.42 -1.31
N LEU A 135 -19.32 -2.36 -2.07
CA LEU A 135 -19.57 -1.00 -1.60
C LEU A 135 -21.06 -0.68 -1.40
N PRO A 136 -22.01 -1.19 -2.22
CA PRO A 136 -23.44 -0.99 -1.95
C PRO A 136 -23.90 -1.46 -0.57
N ASP A 137 -23.30 -2.54 -0.05
CA ASP A 137 -23.62 -3.09 1.28
C ASP A 137 -22.84 -2.43 2.42
N LEU A 138 -21.72 -1.75 2.11
CA LEU A 138 -20.90 -1.05 3.09
C LEU A 138 -21.37 0.36 3.40
N LEU A 139 -22.05 1.00 2.43
CA LEU A 139 -22.53 2.36 2.60
C LEU A 139 -23.73 2.40 3.55
N PRO A 140 -23.82 3.41 4.44
CA PRO A 140 -24.95 3.56 5.36
C PRO A 140 -26.23 4.06 4.67
N TRP A 141 -26.26 4.10 3.35
CA TRP A 141 -27.45 4.42 2.52
C TRP A 141 -27.51 3.52 1.28
N LYS A 142 -28.69 3.40 0.70
CA LYS A 142 -28.90 2.56 -0.48
C LYS A 142 -28.32 3.22 -1.74
N THR A 143 -27.35 2.54 -2.37
CA THR A 143 -26.78 2.88 -3.66
C THR A 143 -27.05 1.76 -4.65
N SER A 144 -27.54 2.09 -5.84
CA SER A 144 -27.91 1.11 -6.87
C SER A 144 -26.87 0.97 -7.97
N LYS A 145 -25.99 1.97 -8.12
CA LYS A 145 -24.98 2.00 -9.19
C LYS A 145 -23.69 2.64 -8.72
N ILE A 146 -22.57 2.00 -9.03
CA ILE A 146 -21.24 2.54 -8.81
C ILE A 146 -20.49 2.49 -10.13
N GLU A 147 -19.98 3.64 -10.55
CA GLU A 147 -19.18 3.80 -11.76
C GLU A 147 -17.76 4.21 -11.35
N PHE A 148 -16.74 3.50 -11.88
CA PHE A 148 -15.36 3.84 -11.65
C PHE A 148 -14.79 4.63 -12.82
N HIS A 149 -14.06 5.68 -12.49
CA HIS A 149 -13.41 6.57 -13.45
C HIS A 149 -11.90 6.53 -13.24
N SER A 150 -11.16 6.36 -14.34
CA SER A 150 -9.69 6.31 -14.28
C SER A 150 -9.10 7.64 -13.81
N ILE A 151 -8.04 7.55 -13.00
CA ILE A 151 -7.32 8.71 -12.46
C ILE A 151 -5.82 8.51 -12.56
N ARG A 152 -5.09 9.48 -13.05
CA ARG A 152 -3.64 9.53 -13.16
C ARG A 152 -3.04 10.63 -12.29
N GLY A 153 -1.74 10.53 -12.03
CA GLY A 153 -0.98 11.44 -11.18
C GLY A 153 -0.59 10.82 -9.85
N ASN A 154 0.24 11.51 -9.09
CA ASN A 154 0.60 11.14 -7.72
C ASN A 154 -0.61 11.30 -6.77
N ILE A 155 -0.44 10.91 -5.51
CA ILE A 155 -1.56 10.91 -4.54
C ILE A 155 -2.10 12.32 -4.28
N GLN A 156 -1.24 13.32 -4.18
CA GLN A 156 -1.66 14.73 -4.01
C GLN A 156 -2.47 15.22 -5.21
N THR A 157 -2.01 14.93 -6.43
CA THR A 157 -2.75 15.25 -7.67
C THR A 157 -4.12 14.57 -7.70
N ARG A 158 -4.20 13.28 -7.30
CA ARG A 158 -5.48 12.55 -7.25
C ARG A 158 -6.42 13.13 -6.21
N PHE A 159 -5.91 13.50 -5.06
CA PHE A 159 -6.70 14.10 -4.00
C PHE A 159 -7.19 15.50 -4.42
N SER A 160 -6.34 16.32 -5.06
CA SER A 160 -6.75 17.62 -5.63
C SER A 160 -7.82 17.48 -6.72
N LYS A 161 -7.70 16.47 -7.59
CA LYS A 161 -8.74 16.19 -8.59
C LYS A 161 -10.07 15.83 -7.94
N PHE A 162 -10.05 14.97 -6.91
CA PHE A 162 -11.25 14.65 -6.15
C PHE A 162 -11.92 15.89 -5.55
N LEU A 163 -11.15 16.85 -5.04
CA LEU A 163 -11.69 18.07 -4.45
C LEU A 163 -12.26 19.05 -5.48
N ASN A 164 -11.72 19.06 -6.70
CA ASN A 164 -12.05 20.06 -7.72
C ASN A 164 -13.00 19.54 -8.80
N ASP A 165 -13.08 18.24 -8.99
CA ASP A 165 -13.90 17.63 -10.03
C ASP A 165 -15.30 17.25 -9.48
N SER A 166 -16.22 17.00 -10.39
CA SER A 166 -17.61 16.67 -10.08
C SER A 166 -17.86 15.19 -9.72
N LEU A 167 -16.81 14.39 -9.49
CA LEU A 167 -16.95 12.99 -9.09
C LEU A 167 -17.23 12.88 -7.59
N ASP A 168 -17.90 11.79 -7.22
CA ASP A 168 -18.45 11.62 -5.88
C ASP A 168 -17.39 11.13 -4.88
N GLY A 169 -16.32 10.46 -5.33
CA GLY A 169 -15.31 9.96 -4.42
C GLY A 169 -14.01 9.51 -5.08
N VAL A 170 -13.03 9.16 -4.24
CA VAL A 170 -11.74 8.60 -4.65
C VAL A 170 -11.27 7.53 -3.67
N VAL A 171 -10.72 6.43 -4.20
CA VAL A 171 -10.14 5.35 -3.38
C VAL A 171 -8.62 5.46 -3.40
N ILE A 172 -8.03 5.60 -2.22
CA ILE A 172 -6.58 5.75 -2.03
C ILE A 172 -6.10 4.71 -1.01
N ALA A 173 -4.83 4.30 -1.06
CA ALA A 173 -4.23 3.49 -0.02
C ALA A 173 -4.07 4.32 1.27
N LYS A 174 -4.56 3.83 2.40
CA LYS A 174 -4.49 4.54 3.69
C LYS A 174 -3.04 4.87 4.06
N ALA A 175 -2.11 3.94 3.88
CA ALA A 175 -0.69 4.18 4.12
C ALA A 175 -0.11 5.40 3.38
N ALA A 176 -0.64 5.74 2.20
CA ALA A 176 -0.20 6.91 1.46
C ALA A 176 -0.68 8.20 2.12
N ILE A 177 -1.92 8.22 2.60
CA ILE A 177 -2.48 9.36 3.35
C ILE A 177 -1.74 9.55 4.68
N ASP A 178 -1.50 8.45 5.42
CA ASP A 178 -0.79 8.51 6.71
C ASP A 178 0.64 9.05 6.56
N ARG A 179 1.32 8.70 5.46
CA ARG A 179 2.66 9.23 5.16
C ARG A 179 2.62 10.69 4.73
N LEU A 180 1.67 11.06 3.88
CA LEU A 180 1.50 12.45 3.43
C LEU A 180 1.04 13.40 4.56
N ALA A 181 0.59 12.89 5.71
CA ALA A 181 0.41 13.71 6.90
C ALA A 181 1.71 14.37 7.41
N ARG A 182 2.87 14.01 6.86
CA ARG A 182 4.17 14.66 7.09
C ARG A 182 4.51 15.74 6.04
N ASP A 183 3.71 15.86 4.99
CA ASP A 183 3.85 16.86 3.92
C ASP A 183 2.96 18.06 4.24
N GLN A 184 3.57 19.22 4.44
CA GLN A 184 2.88 20.43 4.87
C GLN A 184 1.80 20.87 3.84
N ASP A 185 2.14 20.82 2.55
CA ASP A 185 1.24 21.25 1.48
C ASP A 185 0.01 20.34 1.42
N PHE A 186 0.20 19.03 1.61
CA PHE A 186 -0.91 18.08 1.68
C PHE A 186 -1.79 18.31 2.91
N VAL A 187 -1.18 18.54 4.08
CA VAL A 187 -1.91 18.83 5.32
C VAL A 187 -2.74 20.09 5.21
N GLU A 188 -2.21 21.14 4.61
CA GLU A 188 -2.95 22.40 4.36
C GLU A 188 -4.12 22.20 3.39
N LEU A 189 -3.86 21.48 2.26
CA LEU A 189 -4.90 21.12 1.31
C LEU A 189 -6.02 20.31 1.97
N TYR A 190 -5.66 19.30 2.79
CA TYR A 190 -6.61 18.46 3.52
C TYR A 190 -7.46 19.29 4.50
N LYS A 191 -6.81 20.09 5.35
CA LYS A 191 -7.48 20.92 6.36
C LYS A 191 -8.42 21.95 5.75
N LYS A 192 -7.99 22.65 4.70
CA LYS A 192 -8.80 23.66 4.01
C LYS A 192 -10.12 23.11 3.48
N ASN A 193 -10.16 21.82 3.13
CA ASN A 193 -11.32 21.21 2.48
C ASN A 193 -12.02 20.16 3.39
N SER A 194 -11.61 20.01 4.65
CA SER A 194 -12.08 18.93 5.56
C SER A 194 -13.60 18.88 5.74
N ASP A 195 -14.26 20.03 5.64
CA ASP A 195 -15.72 20.14 5.80
C ASP A 195 -16.50 19.73 4.54
N SER A 196 -15.84 19.58 3.39
CA SER A 196 -16.48 19.24 2.12
C SER A 196 -16.59 17.74 1.85
N PHE A 197 -15.86 16.90 2.59
CA PHE A 197 -15.81 15.46 2.37
C PHE A 197 -15.88 14.66 3.66
N SER A 198 -16.30 13.42 3.51
CA SER A 198 -16.20 12.38 4.52
C SER A 198 -15.35 11.22 4.03
N TRP A 199 -14.97 10.31 4.90
CA TRP A 199 -14.18 9.15 4.51
C TRP A 199 -14.56 7.91 5.31
N MET A 200 -14.25 6.75 4.72
CA MET A 200 -14.36 5.46 5.38
C MET A 200 -13.15 4.57 5.07
N ILE A 201 -12.72 3.80 6.04
CA ILE A 201 -11.67 2.80 5.85
C ILE A 201 -12.34 1.50 5.39
N LEU A 202 -11.85 0.94 4.28
CA LEU A 202 -12.39 -0.28 3.70
C LEU A 202 -11.73 -1.51 4.36
N PRO A 203 -12.50 -2.42 4.98
CA PRO A 203 -11.93 -3.56 5.68
C PRO A 203 -11.31 -4.58 4.71
N ASN A 204 -10.14 -5.12 5.07
CA ASN A 204 -9.44 -6.13 4.26
C ASN A 204 -10.22 -7.45 4.12
N SER A 205 -11.17 -7.74 5.00
CA SER A 205 -12.06 -8.90 4.87
C SER A 205 -13.05 -8.80 3.70
N ILE A 206 -13.26 -7.60 3.18
CA ILE A 206 -14.21 -7.31 2.09
C ILE A 206 -13.45 -6.77 0.86
N ASN A 207 -12.46 -5.93 1.08
CA ASN A 207 -11.60 -5.38 0.03
C ASN A 207 -10.13 -5.61 0.41
N PRO A 208 -9.61 -6.85 0.29
CA PRO A 208 -8.21 -7.13 0.57
C PRO A 208 -7.30 -6.22 -0.25
N CYS A 209 -6.20 -5.80 0.37
CA CYS A 209 -5.27 -4.86 -0.24
C CYS A 209 -4.53 -5.46 -1.46
N ALA A 210 -3.86 -4.61 -2.23
CA ALA A 210 -2.84 -5.10 -3.14
C ALA A 210 -1.69 -5.72 -2.32
N PRO A 211 -1.13 -6.89 -2.72
CA PRO A 211 0.02 -7.49 -2.05
C PRO A 211 1.16 -6.49 -1.86
N GLY A 212 1.63 -6.36 -0.62
CA GLY A 212 2.65 -5.38 -0.25
C GLY A 212 2.17 -3.95 -0.06
N GLN A 213 0.87 -3.66 -0.17
CA GLN A 213 0.36 -2.32 0.14
C GLN A 213 0.66 -1.94 1.60
N GLY A 214 1.19 -0.75 1.80
CA GLY A 214 1.62 -0.25 3.12
C GLY A 214 3.07 -0.59 3.48
N ALA A 215 3.68 -1.58 2.84
CA ALA A 215 5.10 -1.92 3.03
C ALA A 215 6.00 -1.12 2.08
N LEU A 216 7.22 -0.87 2.54
CA LEU A 216 8.32 -0.36 1.73
C LEU A 216 9.18 -1.54 1.27
N ALA A 217 9.78 -1.43 0.11
CA ALA A 217 10.82 -2.36 -0.35
C ALA A 217 12.13 -1.59 -0.46
N ILE A 218 13.17 -2.12 0.16
CA ILE A 218 14.54 -1.60 0.08
C ILE A 218 15.30 -2.52 -0.86
N GLU A 219 15.52 -2.03 -2.08
CA GLU A 219 16.23 -2.74 -3.14
C GLU A 219 17.72 -2.36 -3.11
N VAL A 220 18.59 -3.36 -3.24
CA VAL A 220 20.04 -3.22 -3.21
C VAL A 220 20.65 -4.07 -4.33
N ALA A 221 21.79 -3.67 -4.89
CA ALA A 221 22.52 -4.52 -5.82
C ALA A 221 23.10 -5.76 -5.10
N GLU A 222 22.97 -6.95 -5.71
CA GLU A 222 23.41 -8.22 -5.11
C GLU A 222 24.89 -8.21 -4.69
N ASN A 223 25.74 -7.46 -5.42
CA ASN A 223 27.19 -7.35 -5.19
C ASN A 223 27.60 -6.21 -4.23
N ASN A 224 26.66 -5.48 -3.65
CA ASN A 224 26.98 -4.41 -2.68
C ASN A 224 26.80 -4.93 -1.24
N ASP A 225 27.78 -5.68 -0.73
CA ASP A 225 27.76 -6.28 0.62
C ASP A 225 27.54 -5.25 1.73
N PHE A 226 28.11 -4.05 1.57
CA PHE A 226 27.96 -2.99 2.56
C PHE A 226 26.52 -2.51 2.65
N ALA A 227 25.90 -2.16 1.53
CA ALA A 227 24.50 -1.74 1.50
C ALA A 227 23.57 -2.87 1.95
N ASN A 228 23.84 -4.12 1.53
CA ASN A 228 23.10 -5.30 1.96
C ASN A 228 23.09 -5.46 3.47
N SER A 229 24.26 -5.34 4.13
CA SER A 229 24.38 -5.47 5.58
C SER A 229 23.60 -4.38 6.34
N ILE A 230 23.67 -3.14 5.85
CA ILE A 230 22.94 -2.01 6.45
C ILE A 230 21.42 -2.19 6.25
N ALA A 231 20.99 -2.51 5.04
CA ALA A 231 19.56 -2.77 4.75
C ALA A 231 19.01 -3.92 5.59
N ALA A 232 19.69 -5.07 5.63
CA ALA A 232 19.28 -6.22 6.42
C ALA A 232 19.15 -5.89 7.91
N SER A 233 20.00 -5.00 8.42
CA SER A 233 19.99 -4.62 9.81
C SER A 233 18.70 -3.91 10.25
N ILE A 234 18.01 -3.22 9.37
CA ILE A 234 16.76 -2.47 9.65
C ILE A 234 15.50 -3.25 9.21
N ASN A 235 15.65 -4.52 8.85
CA ASN A 235 14.53 -5.33 8.37
C ASN A 235 13.52 -5.63 9.49
N ASP A 236 12.23 -5.43 9.18
CA ASP A 236 11.11 -5.97 9.94
C ASP A 236 10.72 -7.35 9.39
N GLU A 237 11.17 -8.40 10.06
CA GLU A 237 10.97 -9.80 9.63
C GLU A 237 9.49 -10.16 9.49
N ILE A 238 8.63 -9.63 10.38
CA ILE A 238 7.19 -9.91 10.34
C ILE A 238 6.56 -9.35 9.07
N THR A 239 6.85 -8.11 8.75
CA THR A 239 6.36 -7.47 7.52
C THR A 239 6.94 -8.15 6.29
N PHE A 240 8.23 -8.46 6.30
CA PHE A 240 8.91 -9.12 5.17
C PHE A 240 8.28 -10.48 4.84
N ASP A 241 8.09 -11.33 5.85
CA ASP A 241 7.43 -12.64 5.71
C ASP A 241 6.00 -12.49 5.16
N VAL A 242 5.20 -11.64 5.81
CA VAL A 242 3.80 -11.45 5.43
C VAL A 242 3.66 -10.97 3.99
N VAL A 243 4.44 -9.96 3.59
CA VAL A 243 4.38 -9.40 2.24
C VAL A 243 4.89 -10.39 1.20
N SER A 244 5.96 -11.11 1.49
CA SER A 244 6.49 -12.16 0.60
C SER A 244 5.43 -13.24 0.33
N ARG A 245 4.68 -13.65 1.36
CA ARG A 245 3.59 -14.62 1.21
C ARG A 245 2.38 -14.05 0.46
N GLU A 246 2.00 -12.79 0.70
CA GLU A 246 0.95 -12.12 -0.09
C GLU A 246 1.30 -12.12 -1.59
N ARG A 247 2.56 -11.78 -1.91
CA ARG A 247 3.07 -11.75 -3.29
C ARG A 247 3.15 -13.15 -3.90
N LYS A 248 3.57 -14.16 -3.13
CA LYS A 248 3.57 -15.57 -3.55
C LYS A 248 2.16 -16.07 -3.86
N ILE A 249 1.15 -15.72 -3.07
CA ILE A 249 -0.25 -16.04 -3.36
C ILE A 249 -0.68 -15.39 -4.68
N LEU A 250 -0.37 -14.10 -4.88
CA LEU A 250 -0.70 -13.43 -6.15
C LEU A 250 -0.02 -14.09 -7.35
N SER A 251 1.25 -14.53 -7.23
CA SER A 251 1.98 -15.20 -8.32
C SER A 251 1.33 -16.51 -8.75
N GLN A 252 0.68 -17.22 -7.85
CA GLN A 252 -0.05 -18.47 -8.15
C GLN A 252 -1.28 -18.26 -9.05
N HIS A 253 -1.71 -17.00 -9.18
CA HIS A 253 -2.85 -16.60 -10.01
C HIS A 253 -2.44 -15.75 -11.23
N GLY A 254 -1.22 -15.94 -11.75
CA GLY A 254 -0.73 -15.28 -12.95
C GLY A 254 0.14 -14.05 -12.70
N GLY A 255 0.10 -13.42 -11.54
CA GLY A 255 0.95 -12.28 -11.14
C GLY A 255 0.69 -10.99 -11.94
N GLY A 256 0.96 -9.82 -11.35
CA GLY A 256 0.92 -8.52 -12.03
C GLY A 256 0.05 -7.46 -11.38
N CYS A 257 0.39 -6.18 -11.62
CA CYS A 257 -0.32 -5.03 -11.04
C CYS A 257 -1.74 -4.83 -11.61
N HIS A 258 -2.06 -5.50 -12.72
CA HIS A 258 -3.35 -5.38 -13.41
C HIS A 258 -4.38 -6.40 -12.95
N GLN A 259 -4.01 -7.31 -12.05
CA GLN A 259 -4.92 -8.33 -11.58
C GLN A 259 -6.05 -7.77 -10.70
N LYS A 260 -7.20 -8.42 -10.84
CA LYS A 260 -8.41 -8.11 -10.06
C LYS A 260 -8.41 -8.82 -8.70
N ILE A 261 -7.24 -9.19 -8.17
CA ILE A 261 -7.08 -9.99 -6.95
C ILE A 261 -6.48 -9.12 -5.84
N GLY A 262 -7.13 -9.13 -4.69
CA GLY A 262 -6.59 -8.60 -3.44
C GLY A 262 -6.17 -9.74 -2.53
N VAL A 263 -5.03 -9.58 -1.87
CA VAL A 263 -4.54 -10.50 -0.85
C VAL A 263 -4.11 -9.69 0.36
N SER A 264 -4.59 -10.07 1.53
CA SER A 264 -4.12 -9.48 2.77
C SER A 264 -3.86 -10.55 3.82
N ILE A 265 -2.66 -10.52 4.39
CA ILE A 265 -2.27 -11.35 5.52
C ILE A 265 -2.05 -10.42 6.73
N ARG A 266 -2.66 -10.74 7.86
CA ARG A 266 -2.50 -9.97 9.08
C ARG A 266 -2.21 -10.90 10.27
N LYS A 267 -1.05 -10.72 10.87
CA LYS A 267 -0.72 -11.35 12.15
C LYS A 267 -1.41 -10.60 13.29
N ILE A 268 -2.02 -11.33 14.19
CA ILE A 268 -2.64 -10.86 15.43
C ILE A 268 -2.18 -11.75 16.58
N ASN A 269 -2.40 -11.35 17.82
CA ASN A 269 -1.96 -12.11 19.00
C ASN A 269 -2.44 -13.56 19.02
N LEU A 270 -3.62 -13.85 18.45
CA LEU A 270 -4.22 -15.20 18.47
C LEU A 270 -3.90 -16.03 17.24
N GLY A 271 -3.29 -15.47 16.22
CA GLY A 271 -3.05 -16.18 14.97
C GLY A 271 -2.83 -15.25 13.77
N GLU A 272 -3.21 -15.75 12.62
CA GLU A 272 -3.05 -15.06 11.36
C GLU A 272 -4.35 -15.14 10.55
N ILE A 273 -4.78 -14.00 10.02
CA ILE A 273 -5.94 -13.88 9.15
C ILE A 273 -5.43 -13.64 7.73
N THR A 274 -5.84 -14.50 6.79
CA THR A 274 -5.60 -14.33 5.36
C THR A 274 -6.93 -14.12 4.64
N ASN A 275 -7.03 -13.06 3.82
CA ASN A 275 -8.17 -12.83 2.95
C ASN A 275 -7.69 -12.73 1.50
N ILE A 276 -8.37 -13.45 0.61
CA ILE A 276 -8.14 -13.45 -0.84
C ILE A 276 -9.49 -13.20 -1.51
N ILE A 277 -9.63 -12.11 -2.21
CA ILE A 277 -10.86 -11.78 -2.94
C ILE A 277 -10.49 -11.21 -4.31
N GLY A 278 -11.13 -11.71 -5.34
CA GLY A 278 -10.93 -11.20 -6.68
C GLY A 278 -11.47 -12.08 -7.78
N LEU A 279 -10.92 -11.87 -8.96
CA LEU A 279 -11.24 -12.62 -10.18
C LEU A 279 -9.95 -12.91 -10.92
N THR A 280 -9.68 -14.18 -11.22
CA THR A 280 -8.52 -14.57 -12.05
C THR A 280 -8.73 -14.20 -13.51
N GLU A 281 -7.69 -14.29 -14.32
CA GLU A 281 -7.79 -14.05 -15.79
C GLU A 281 -8.67 -15.08 -16.47
N GLU A 282 -8.71 -16.31 -15.96
CA GLU A 282 -9.57 -17.40 -16.44
C GLU A 282 -11.04 -17.25 -15.99
N GLY A 283 -11.34 -16.20 -15.23
CA GLY A 283 -12.71 -15.93 -14.78
C GLY A 283 -13.12 -16.69 -13.50
N VAL A 284 -12.16 -17.26 -12.75
CA VAL A 284 -12.43 -17.93 -11.48
C VAL A 284 -12.61 -16.88 -10.38
N GLU A 285 -13.74 -16.92 -9.68
CA GLU A 285 -13.97 -16.07 -8.52
C GLU A 285 -13.23 -16.60 -7.29
N LEU A 286 -12.46 -15.72 -6.65
CA LEU A 286 -11.78 -15.99 -5.39
C LEU A 286 -12.52 -15.25 -4.26
N LYS A 287 -12.88 -15.98 -3.21
CA LYS A 287 -13.48 -15.43 -1.99
C LYS A 287 -13.12 -16.31 -0.81
N GLU A 288 -11.93 -16.12 -0.30
CA GLU A 288 -11.37 -16.93 0.78
C GLU A 288 -11.04 -16.06 1.99
N SER A 289 -11.39 -16.54 3.17
CA SER A 289 -10.97 -15.96 4.44
C SER A 289 -10.62 -17.08 5.38
N THR A 290 -9.34 -17.15 5.79
CA THR A 290 -8.84 -18.18 6.67
C THR A 290 -8.26 -17.57 7.94
N PHE A 291 -8.44 -18.28 9.05
CA PHE A 291 -7.82 -17.95 10.32
C PHE A 291 -6.98 -19.12 10.80
N ASN A 292 -5.66 -18.93 10.81
CA ASN A 292 -4.71 -19.91 11.34
C ASN A 292 -4.34 -19.52 12.77
N ARG A 293 -4.86 -20.28 13.73
CA ARG A 293 -4.54 -20.07 15.15
C ARG A 293 -3.08 -20.46 15.42
N ILE A 294 -2.36 -19.64 16.21
CA ILE A 294 -1.03 -20.02 16.70
C ILE A 294 -1.22 -21.17 17.71
N PRO A 295 -0.60 -22.36 17.51
CA PRO A 295 -0.89 -23.57 18.30
C PRO A 295 -0.49 -23.48 19.77
N LYS A 296 0.29 -22.52 20.20
CA LYS A 296 0.78 -22.36 21.57
C LYS A 296 0.79 -20.88 21.99
N LEU A 297 -0.36 -20.37 22.35
CA LEU A 297 -0.40 -19.54 23.52
C LEU A 297 -0.63 -20.48 24.70
N ASN A 298 0.41 -20.78 25.49
CA ASN A 298 0.23 -21.16 26.89
C ASN A 298 -0.38 -19.92 27.57
N VAL A 299 -1.65 -19.69 27.34
CA VAL A 299 -2.42 -18.81 28.20
C VAL A 299 -2.60 -19.65 29.46
N GLU A 300 -1.87 -19.35 30.52
CA GLU A 300 -2.32 -19.78 31.84
C GLU A 300 -3.79 -19.37 31.94
N PRO A 301 -4.66 -20.28 32.39
CA PRO A 301 -6.07 -19.95 32.50
C PRO A 301 -6.16 -18.74 33.45
N VAL A 302 -6.45 -17.57 32.88
CA VAL A 302 -6.83 -16.41 33.67
C VAL A 302 -8.09 -16.88 34.38
N SER A 303 -8.03 -17.06 35.67
CA SER A 303 -9.20 -17.32 36.50
C SER A 303 -10.13 -16.11 36.28
N TYR A 304 -11.18 -16.32 35.53
CA TYR A 304 -12.25 -15.32 35.38
C TYR A 304 -12.95 -15.18 36.72
N THR A 305 -12.45 -14.29 37.57
CA THR A 305 -13.24 -13.76 38.65
C THR A 305 -14.28 -12.83 38.02
N HIS A 306 -15.45 -13.39 37.78
CA HIS A 306 -16.73 -12.72 37.56
C HIS A 306 -16.71 -11.31 36.91
N LEU A 307 -16.75 -11.25 35.59
CA LEU A 307 -17.41 -10.16 34.89
C LEU A 307 -18.93 -10.41 34.92
N THR A 308 -19.56 -10.05 36.01
CA THR A 308 -21.01 -9.85 36.02
C THR A 308 -21.27 -8.59 35.21
N LEU A 309 -21.83 -8.72 34.00
CA LEU A 309 -22.46 -7.60 33.30
C LEU A 309 -23.53 -7.01 34.21
N PRO A 310 -23.58 -5.70 34.40
CA PRO A 310 -24.66 -5.08 35.12
C PRO A 310 -25.95 -5.31 34.35
N THR A 311 -26.83 -6.15 34.85
CA THR A 311 -28.23 -6.24 34.44
C THR A 311 -28.87 -4.89 34.71
N ARG A 312 -29.16 -4.10 33.69
CA ARG A 312 -30.08 -3.01 33.81
C ARG A 312 -31.45 -3.60 34.17
N ALA A 313 -31.86 -3.36 35.38
CA ALA A 313 -33.29 -3.45 35.70
C ALA A 313 -34.04 -2.35 34.98
N VAL A 314 -35.16 -2.71 34.40
CA VAL A 314 -36.13 -1.86 33.72
C VAL A 314 -36.71 -0.85 34.67
#